data_22610b4f27530a58fd3ea9128d50015c
#
_entry.id   22610b4f27530a58fd3ea9128d50015c
#
_cell.length_a   1.000
_cell.length_b   1.000
_cell.length_c   1.000
_cell.angle_alpha   90.00
_cell.angle_beta   90.00
_cell.angle_gamma   90.00
#
_symmetry.space_group_name_H-M   'P 1'
#
loop_
_entity.id
_entity.type
_entity.pdbx_description
1 polymer ?
#
loop_
_entity_poly.entity_id
_entity_poly.type
_entity_poly.pdbx_seq_one_letter_code
_entity_poly.pdbx_strand_id
1 'polypeptide(L)' 'MNVANKKYAIVLFSGGLDSTTTLLIAKSMNFNIVALTLNYRQRHISEVDASRHILNDYPDVKHIIFDIDLNKIGGSAL' A
#
# COMPACT_ATOMS: atom_id res chain seq x y z
N MET A 1 -5.85 27.63 3.80
CA MET A 1 -4.68 26.76 3.60
C MET A 1 -4.71 26.15 2.22
N ASN A 2 -3.58 26.10 1.58
CA ASN A 2 -3.48 25.57 0.23
C ASN A 2 -3.18 24.07 0.28
N VAL A 3 -4.16 23.24 -0.14
CA VAL A 3 -3.98 21.79 -0.14
C VAL A 3 -2.89 21.32 -1.09
N ALA A 4 -2.53 22.14 -2.08
CA ALA A 4 -1.47 21.80 -3.01
C ALA A 4 -0.11 21.67 -2.32
N ASN A 5 0.04 22.22 -1.13
CA ASN A 5 1.27 22.11 -0.35
C ASN A 5 1.34 20.86 0.50
N LYS A 6 0.27 20.09 0.53
CA LYS A 6 0.23 18.87 1.33
C LYS A 6 1.11 17.81 0.68
N LYS A 7 2.01 17.24 1.46
CA LYS A 7 2.96 16.26 0.96
C LYS A 7 2.33 14.88 0.86
N TYR A 8 2.92 14.05 0.02
CA TYR A 8 2.52 12.67 -0.15
C TYR A 8 3.40 11.75 0.69
N ALA A 9 2.80 10.70 1.19
CA ALA A 9 3.53 9.60 1.82
C ALA A 9 3.15 8.32 1.11
N ILE A 10 4.16 7.52 0.76
CA ILE A 10 3.94 6.22 0.16
C ILE A 10 4.14 5.18 1.25
N VAL A 11 3.11 4.38 1.48
CA VAL A 11 3.13 3.36 2.52
C VAL A 11 3.02 2.00 1.86
N LEU A 12 3.99 1.13 2.11
CA LEU A 12 3.86 -0.26 1.69
C LEU A 12 2.79 -0.91 2.56
N PHE A 13 1.76 -1.41 1.92
CA PHE A 13 0.55 -1.81 2.63
C PHE A 13 0.16 -3.24 2.29
N SER A 14 0.25 -4.13 3.28
CA SER A 14 -0.10 -5.53 3.12
C SER A 14 -1.48 -5.87 3.69
N GLY A 15 -2.09 -4.96 4.41
CA GLY A 15 -3.33 -5.23 5.13
C GLY A 15 -3.12 -5.83 6.50
N GLY A 16 -1.86 -5.99 6.93
CA GLY A 16 -1.55 -6.45 8.27
C GLY A 16 -1.55 -5.33 9.28
N LEU A 17 -1.38 -5.71 10.55
CA LEU A 17 -1.46 -4.75 11.64
C LEU A 17 -0.38 -3.67 11.54
N ASP A 18 0.85 -4.06 11.22
CA ASP A 18 1.95 -3.10 11.18
C ASP A 18 1.78 -2.07 10.07
N SER A 19 1.37 -2.52 8.89
CA SER A 19 1.18 -1.59 7.79
C SER A 19 -0.03 -0.69 8.01
N THR A 20 -1.06 -1.20 8.66
CA THR A 20 -2.22 -0.39 9.01
C THR A 20 -1.83 0.68 10.03
N THR A 21 -1.02 0.32 11.01
CA THR A 21 -0.52 1.27 12.00
C THR A 21 0.30 2.37 11.33
N THR A 22 1.17 2.00 10.40
CA THR A 22 1.98 2.97 9.66
C THR A 22 1.09 3.92 8.87
N LEU A 23 0.06 3.39 8.23
CA LEU A 23 -0.89 4.21 7.48
C LEU A 23 -1.57 5.23 8.39
N LEU A 24 -2.02 4.80 9.57
CA LEU A 24 -2.71 5.69 10.48
C LEU A 24 -1.78 6.77 11.04
N ILE A 25 -0.52 6.44 11.27
CA ILE A 25 0.48 7.42 11.69
C ILE A 25 0.65 8.47 10.59
N ALA A 26 0.80 8.04 9.35
CA ALA A 26 0.96 8.97 8.23
C ALA A 26 -0.27 9.86 8.08
N LYS A 27 -1.47 9.31 8.27
CA LYS A 27 -2.68 10.13 8.24
C LYS A 27 -2.67 11.17 9.36
N SER A 28 -2.24 10.79 10.54
CA SER A 28 -2.19 11.72 11.67
C SER A 28 -1.19 12.85 11.44
N MET A 29 -0.20 12.63 10.60
CA MET A 29 0.79 13.64 10.24
C MET A 29 0.34 14.50 9.05
N ASN A 30 -0.88 14.32 8.62
CA ASN A 30 -1.50 15.14 7.58
C ASN A 30 -0.87 14.98 6.19
N PHE A 31 -0.43 13.77 5.87
CA PHE A 31 0.02 13.46 4.52
C PHE A 31 -1.15 13.03 3.64
N ASN A 32 -1.01 13.28 2.33
CA ASN A 32 -1.78 12.57 1.34
C ASN A 32 -1.15 11.19 1.17
N ILE A 33 -1.94 10.14 1.28
CA ILE A 33 -1.38 8.80 1.38
C ILE A 33 -1.62 8.01 0.10
N VAL A 34 -0.55 7.40 -0.37
CA VAL A 34 -0.60 6.38 -1.42
C VAL A 34 -0.21 5.06 -0.77
N ALA A 35 -1.14 4.14 -0.71
CA ALA A 35 -0.88 2.80 -0.19
C ALA A 35 -0.49 1.90 -1.36
N LEU A 36 0.70 1.32 -1.28
CA LEU A 36 1.23 0.46 -2.32
C LEU A 36 1.23 -0.98 -1.84
N THR A 37 0.48 -1.83 -2.52
CA THR A 37 0.43 -3.26 -2.22
C THR A 37 1.12 -4.02 -3.33
N LEU A 38 2.07 -4.86 -2.96
CA LEU A 38 2.79 -5.68 -3.93
C LEU A 38 2.07 -7.01 -4.10
N ASN A 39 1.76 -7.35 -5.32
CA ASN A 39 1.11 -8.61 -5.65
C ASN A 39 2.11 -9.53 -6.32
N TYR A 40 2.58 -10.53 -5.59
CA TYR A 40 3.47 -11.55 -6.11
C TYR A 40 2.62 -12.66 -6.70
N ARG A 41 2.72 -12.87 -7.98
CA ARG A 41 1.83 -13.82 -8.69
C ARG A 41 1.91 -15.25 -8.19
N GLN A 42 3.00 -15.58 -7.51
CA GLN A 42 3.21 -16.93 -7.00
C GLN A 42 2.66 -17.12 -5.59
N ARG A 43 2.01 -16.09 -5.05
CA ARG A 43 1.43 -16.13 -3.71
C ARG A 43 -0.08 -16.09 -3.79
N HIS A 44 -0.70 -16.45 -2.69
CA HIS A 44 -2.13 -16.23 -2.54
C HIS A 44 -2.43 -14.74 -2.59
N ILE A 45 -3.58 -14.43 -3.16
CA ILE A 45 -4.01 -13.04 -3.31
C ILE A 45 -4.61 -12.46 -2.03
N SER A 46 -4.53 -13.21 -0.93
CA SER A 46 -5.17 -12.79 0.33
C SER A 46 -4.67 -11.45 0.85
N GLU A 47 -3.38 -11.13 0.60
CA GLU A 47 -2.86 -9.83 1.05
C GLU A 47 -3.49 -8.69 0.27
N VAL A 48 -3.71 -8.88 -1.03
CA VAL A 48 -4.39 -7.87 -1.84
C VAL A 48 -5.82 -7.68 -1.37
N ASP A 49 -6.51 -8.79 -1.12
CA ASP A 49 -7.90 -8.73 -0.66
C ASP A 49 -8.00 -8.08 0.72
N ALA A 50 -7.10 -8.43 1.62
CA ALA A 50 -7.07 -7.82 2.95
C ALA A 50 -6.82 -6.32 2.87
N SER A 51 -5.90 -5.91 1.98
CA SER A 51 -5.60 -4.50 1.78
C SER A 51 -6.81 -3.74 1.27
N ARG A 52 -7.51 -4.29 0.29
CA ARG A 52 -8.72 -3.66 -0.25
C ARG A 52 -9.80 -3.53 0.80
N HIS A 53 -9.96 -4.58 1.60
CA HIS A 53 -10.98 -4.59 2.63
C HIS A 53 -10.74 -3.48 3.65
N ILE A 54 -9.50 -3.34 4.11
CA ILE A 54 -9.18 -2.30 5.09
C ILE A 54 -9.31 -0.91 4.49
N LEU A 55 -8.82 -0.72 3.26
CA LEU A 55 -8.82 0.59 2.64
C LEU A 55 -10.21 1.05 2.18
N ASN A 56 -11.20 0.16 2.20
CA ASN A 56 -12.58 0.58 2.00
C ASN A 56 -13.02 1.62 3.02
N ASP A 57 -12.45 1.59 4.22
CA ASP A 57 -12.78 2.55 5.27
C ASP A 57 -11.99 3.85 5.14
N TYR A 58 -11.09 3.95 4.18
CA TYR A 58 -10.23 5.11 3.99
C TYR A 58 -10.27 5.57 2.53
N PRO A 59 -11.39 6.14 2.09
CA PRO A 59 -11.56 6.48 0.68
C PRO A 59 -10.63 7.59 0.19
N ASP A 60 -10.05 8.35 1.10
CA ASP A 60 -9.09 9.40 0.76
C ASP A 60 -7.68 8.84 0.48
N VAL A 61 -7.45 7.57 0.76
CA VAL A 61 -6.17 6.93 0.50
C VAL A 61 -6.18 6.35 -0.91
N LYS A 62 -5.19 6.73 -1.71
CA LYS A 62 -5.03 6.15 -3.04
C LYS A 62 -4.37 4.79 -2.89
N HIS A 63 -4.99 3.75 -3.45
CA HIS A 63 -4.46 2.40 -3.37
C HIS A 63 -3.92 1.98 -4.73
N ILE A 64 -2.65 1.60 -4.77
CA ILE A 64 -2.01 1.09 -5.98
C ILE A 64 -1.58 -0.35 -5.71
N ILE A 65 -1.98 -1.24 -6.60
CA ILE A 65 -1.55 -2.63 -6.54
C ILE A 65 -0.55 -2.84 -7.64
N PHE A 66 0.65 -3.26 -7.28
CA PHE A 66 1.75 -3.44 -8.21
C PHE A 66 2.05 -4.93 -8.37
N ASP A 67 1.84 -5.45 -9.56
CA ASP A 67 2.08 -6.85 -9.85
C ASP A 67 3.57 -7.10 -10.07
N ILE A 68 4.11 -8.09 -9.37
CA ILE A 68 5.50 -8.47 -9.49
C ILE A 68 5.57 -9.91 -9.96
N ASP A 69 6.29 -10.11 -11.06
CA ASP A 69 6.57 -11.44 -11.56
C ASP A 69 8.01 -11.78 -11.22
N LEU A 70 8.18 -12.63 -10.21
CA LEU A 70 9.51 -12.98 -9.71
C LEU A 70 10.33 -13.73 -10.76
N ASN A 71 9.68 -14.42 -11.67
CA ASN A 71 10.39 -15.12 -12.76
C ASN A 71 11.05 -14.13 -13.72
N LYS A 72 10.42 -12.97 -13.92
CA LYS A 72 10.97 -11.95 -14.81
C LYS A 72 12.09 -11.15 -14.17
N ILE A 73 12.09 -11.07 -12.86
CA ILE A 73 13.16 -10.37 -12.15
C ILE A 73 14.46 -11.18 -12.22
N GLY A 74 14.36 -12.49 -12.43
CA GLY A 74 15.50 -13.37 -12.50
C GLY A 74 15.67 -14.16 -11.23
N GLY A 75 15.75 -15.48 -11.37
CA GLY A 75 15.85 -16.37 -10.24
C GLY A 75 17.09 -16.15 -9.38
N SER A 76 18.15 -15.60 -9.97
CA SER A 76 19.40 -15.39 -9.24
C SER A 76 19.29 -14.30 -8.19
N ALA A 77 18.28 -13.45 -8.27
CA ALA A 77 18.07 -12.39 -7.30
C ALA A 77 17.37 -12.90 -6.04
N LEU A 78 16.89 -14.11 -6.08
CA LEU A 78 16.10 -14.69 -5.01
C LEU A 78 16.76 -15.97 -4.52
#